data_ffbe015cd572e12737b48af908766525
#
_entry.id   ffbe015cd572e12737b48af908766525
#
_cell.length_a   1.000
_cell.length_b   1.000
_cell.length_c   1.000
_cell.angle_alpha   90.00
_cell.angle_beta   90.00
_cell.angle_gamma   90.00
#
_symmetry.space_group_name_H-M   'P 1'
#
loop_
_entity.id
_entity.type
_entity.pdbx_description
1 polymer ?
#
loop_
_entity_poly.entity_id
_entity_poly.type
_entity_poly.pdbx_seq_one_letter_code
_entity_poly.pdbx_strand_id
1 'polypeptide(L)'
;KYQIGEGCAIDQLLGQWHANIIGLGDIFDKAQRQTALKSMMQNNFKPSMRNFPNMWRVFALNDESGTVICDYPESCTKPAIPIPYCEECMTGFEYAFAGLLISEDFIEDGLKVVRAIRDRYDGEKRNPWNEIECGSNYARPMASFALLPIFSGFEFDVPHINASQTDPAGI
;
A
#
# COMPACT_ATOMS: atom_id res chain seq x y z
N LYS A 1 19.55 14.30 -9.28
CA LYS A 1 18.07 14.43 -9.35
C LYS A 1 17.47 13.06 -9.18
N TYR A 2 16.59 12.88 -8.20
CA TYR A 2 15.89 11.62 -7.95
C TYR A 2 14.92 11.30 -9.08
N GLN A 3 14.79 10.00 -9.40
CA GLN A 3 13.94 9.53 -10.50
C GLN A 3 13.22 8.24 -10.11
N ILE A 4 11.96 8.14 -10.50
CA ILE A 4 11.22 6.89 -10.47
C ILE A 4 11.53 6.05 -11.73
N GLY A 5 11.71 6.72 -12.88
CA GLY A 5 11.95 6.04 -14.15
C GLY A 5 10.83 5.06 -14.49
N GLU A 6 11.21 3.83 -14.82
CA GLU A 6 10.30 2.71 -15.12
C GLU A 6 10.02 1.84 -13.88
N GLY A 7 10.20 2.41 -12.68
CA GLY A 7 9.97 1.71 -11.42
C GLY A 7 8.49 1.39 -11.17
N CYS A 8 8.25 0.24 -10.58
CA CYS A 8 6.93 -0.18 -10.12
C CYS A 8 6.74 0.27 -8.66
N ALA A 9 5.88 1.25 -8.43
CA ALA A 9 5.59 1.78 -7.09
C ALA A 9 4.30 1.19 -6.53
N ILE A 10 4.30 0.75 -5.26
CA ILE A 10 3.13 0.11 -4.65
C ILE A 10 2.00 1.09 -4.32
N ASP A 11 2.28 2.37 -4.27
CA ASP A 11 1.30 3.44 -3.99
C ASP A 11 0.70 4.09 -5.24
N GLN A 12 1.06 3.62 -6.44
CA GLN A 12 0.60 4.19 -7.70
C GLN A 12 -0.93 4.17 -7.88
N LEU A 13 -1.62 3.26 -7.19
CA LEU A 13 -3.07 3.13 -7.19
C LEU A 13 -3.72 3.53 -5.85
N LEU A 14 -3.05 4.32 -5.01
CA LEU A 14 -3.56 4.73 -3.70
C LEU A 14 -4.90 5.46 -3.80
N GLY A 15 -5.11 6.26 -4.85
CA GLY A 15 -6.39 6.90 -5.12
C GLY A 15 -7.54 5.91 -5.32
N GLN A 16 -7.29 4.81 -6.01
CA GLN A 16 -8.29 3.76 -6.21
C GLN A 16 -8.61 3.01 -4.89
N TRP A 17 -7.59 2.76 -4.05
CA TRP A 17 -7.81 2.19 -2.73
C TRP A 17 -8.77 3.05 -1.89
N HIS A 18 -8.55 4.36 -1.87
CA HIS A 18 -9.48 5.28 -1.20
C HIS A 18 -10.88 5.25 -1.81
N ALA A 19 -10.98 5.26 -3.14
CA ALA A 19 -12.25 5.21 -3.84
C ALA A 19 -13.05 3.93 -3.50
N ASN A 20 -12.37 2.79 -3.44
CA ASN A 20 -13.00 1.52 -3.08
C ASN A 20 -13.54 1.53 -1.64
N ILE A 21 -12.77 2.08 -0.68
CA ILE A 21 -13.19 2.13 0.73
C ILE A 21 -14.43 3.01 0.94
N ILE A 22 -14.52 4.14 0.24
CA ILE A 22 -15.62 5.10 0.42
C ILE A 22 -16.75 4.93 -0.59
N GLY A 23 -16.74 3.87 -1.40
CA GLY A 23 -17.79 3.60 -2.38
C GLY A 23 -17.87 4.59 -3.54
N LEU A 24 -16.77 5.28 -3.87
CA LEU A 24 -16.75 6.28 -4.95
C LEU A 24 -16.77 5.63 -6.34
N GLY A 25 -16.45 4.34 -6.44
CA GLY A 25 -16.39 3.64 -7.72
C GLY A 25 -15.03 3.70 -8.40
N ASP A 26 -15.02 3.35 -9.68
CA ASP A 26 -13.80 3.20 -10.46
C ASP A 26 -13.21 4.54 -10.90
N ILE A 27 -11.96 4.80 -10.51
CA ILE A 27 -11.17 5.94 -11.01
C ILE A 27 -10.39 5.53 -12.26
N PHE A 28 -9.88 4.30 -12.27
CA PHE A 28 -9.10 3.73 -13.37
C PHE A 28 -9.81 2.54 -14.00
N ASP A 29 -9.48 2.24 -15.25
CA ASP A 29 -9.96 1.04 -15.94
C ASP A 29 -9.62 -0.22 -15.16
N LYS A 30 -10.60 -1.12 -14.99
CA LYS A 30 -10.46 -2.34 -14.18
C LYS A 30 -9.34 -3.26 -14.68
N ALA A 31 -9.22 -3.46 -16.00
CA ALA A 31 -8.23 -4.35 -16.54
C ALA A 31 -6.80 -3.79 -16.37
N GLN A 32 -6.65 -2.46 -16.48
CA GLN A 32 -5.38 -1.79 -16.22
C GLN A 32 -5.00 -1.87 -14.74
N ARG A 33 -5.96 -1.66 -13.81
CA ARG A 33 -5.72 -1.83 -12.36
C ARG A 33 -5.24 -3.24 -12.03
N GLN A 34 -5.93 -4.25 -12.52
CA GLN A 34 -5.57 -5.65 -12.28
C GLN A 34 -4.19 -6.01 -12.85
N THR A 35 -3.84 -5.46 -14.00
CA THR A 35 -2.50 -5.62 -14.57
C THR A 35 -1.44 -4.96 -13.70
N ALA A 36 -1.70 -3.74 -13.23
CA ALA A 36 -0.79 -3.02 -12.34
C ALA A 36 -0.60 -3.74 -11.00
N LEU A 37 -1.69 -4.26 -10.39
CA LEU A 37 -1.63 -5.03 -9.13
C LEU A 37 -0.78 -6.30 -9.26
N LYS A 38 -0.93 -7.04 -10.35
CA LYS A 38 -0.08 -8.21 -10.64
C LYS A 38 1.39 -7.80 -10.77
N SER A 39 1.67 -6.72 -11.48
CA SER A 39 3.04 -6.20 -11.64
C SER A 39 3.63 -5.75 -10.30
N MET A 40 2.85 -5.06 -9.47
CA MET A 40 3.28 -4.67 -8.12
C MET A 40 3.57 -5.90 -7.25
N MET A 41 2.71 -6.91 -7.26
CA MET A 41 2.95 -8.14 -6.51
C MET A 41 4.20 -8.87 -7.00
N GLN A 42 4.39 -8.97 -8.30
CA GLN A 42 5.55 -9.63 -8.90
C GLN A 42 6.87 -8.91 -8.62
N ASN A 43 6.90 -7.59 -8.75
CA ASN A 43 8.14 -6.83 -8.66
C ASN A 43 8.46 -6.38 -7.23
N ASN A 44 7.46 -5.99 -6.44
CA ASN A 44 7.70 -5.34 -5.14
C ASN A 44 7.64 -6.29 -3.96
N PHE A 45 6.85 -7.39 -4.03
CA PHE A 45 6.81 -8.35 -2.93
C PHE A 45 8.07 -9.21 -2.91
N LYS A 46 8.77 -9.18 -1.78
CA LYS A 46 9.97 -9.99 -1.53
C LYS A 46 9.64 -11.07 -0.50
N PRO A 47 9.73 -12.36 -0.86
CA PRO A 47 9.49 -13.44 0.09
C PRO A 47 10.58 -13.54 1.17
N SER A 48 11.74 -12.95 0.91
CA SER A 48 12.85 -12.82 1.85
C SER A 48 13.68 -11.59 1.47
N MET A 49 14.08 -10.80 2.46
CA MET A 49 14.96 -9.65 2.26
C MET A 49 16.44 -10.03 2.27
N ARG A 50 16.79 -11.32 2.46
CA ARG A 50 18.18 -11.78 2.62
C ARG A 50 19.08 -11.37 1.47
N ASN A 51 18.59 -11.44 0.26
CA ASN A 51 19.35 -11.13 -0.95
C ASN A 51 18.89 -9.81 -1.61
N PHE A 52 18.01 -9.05 -0.95
CA PHE A 52 17.54 -7.78 -1.47
C PHE A 52 18.39 -6.64 -0.89
N PRO A 53 19.08 -5.85 -1.74
CA PRO A 53 19.87 -4.73 -1.27
C PRO A 53 18.95 -3.65 -0.70
N ASN A 54 19.22 -3.23 0.54
CA ASN A 54 18.55 -2.11 1.17
C ASN A 54 19.57 -1.00 1.42
N MET A 55 19.45 0.10 0.69
CA MET A 55 20.41 1.21 0.69
C MET A 55 20.08 2.30 1.71
N TRP A 56 18.88 2.25 2.29
CA TRP A 56 18.35 3.29 3.18
C TRP A 56 18.06 2.73 4.58
N ARG A 57 16.87 3.01 5.10
CA ARG A 57 16.44 2.50 6.40
C ARG A 57 15.94 1.07 6.27
N VAL A 58 16.28 0.24 7.23
CA VAL A 58 15.94 -1.19 7.19
C VAL A 58 14.72 -1.46 8.06
N PHE A 59 13.57 -1.71 7.41
CA PHE A 59 12.32 -2.06 8.08
C PHE A 59 11.93 -3.54 7.92
N ALA A 60 12.65 -4.26 7.09
CA ALA A 60 12.57 -5.70 6.92
C ALA A 60 13.97 -6.24 6.62
N LEU A 61 14.37 -7.35 7.22
CA LEU A 61 15.73 -7.88 7.10
C LEU A 61 15.77 -9.41 7.15
N ASN A 62 16.87 -9.98 6.71
CA ASN A 62 17.13 -11.42 6.71
C ASN A 62 16.01 -12.19 5.97
N ASP A 63 15.40 -13.16 6.65
CA ASP A 63 14.35 -14.01 6.10
C ASP A 63 12.95 -13.41 6.21
N GLU A 64 12.83 -12.16 6.66
CA GLU A 64 11.57 -11.46 6.68
C GLU A 64 11.09 -11.17 5.27
N SER A 65 9.80 -11.38 5.04
CA SER A 65 9.14 -10.96 3.81
C SER A 65 8.58 -9.54 3.92
N GLY A 66 8.45 -8.86 2.79
CA GLY A 66 7.91 -7.51 2.76
C GLY A 66 7.66 -7.01 1.35
N THR A 67 6.96 -5.89 1.24
CA THR A 67 6.69 -5.24 -0.02
C THR A 67 7.43 -3.90 -0.06
N VAL A 68 8.41 -3.79 -0.96
CA VAL A 68 9.19 -2.55 -1.09
C VAL A 68 8.42 -1.47 -1.84
N ILE A 69 8.69 -0.22 -1.49
CA ILE A 69 7.98 0.94 -2.05
C ILE A 69 8.05 0.99 -3.57
N CYS A 70 9.24 0.78 -4.12
CA CYS A 70 9.43 0.81 -5.58
C CYS A 70 10.55 -0.13 -5.96
N ASP A 71 10.27 -1.05 -6.87
CA ASP A 71 11.30 -1.88 -7.48
C ASP A 71 11.21 -1.84 -9.01
N TYR A 72 12.20 -2.40 -9.67
CA TYR A 72 12.37 -2.28 -11.10
C TYR A 72 12.28 -3.67 -11.75
N PRO A 73 11.39 -3.85 -12.75
CA PRO A 73 11.37 -5.07 -13.55
C PRO A 73 12.76 -5.38 -14.11
N GLU A 74 13.11 -6.65 -14.27
CA GLU A 74 14.40 -7.08 -14.84
C GLU A 74 14.67 -6.50 -16.25
N SER A 75 13.60 -6.20 -16.99
CA SER A 75 13.67 -5.58 -18.31
C SER A 75 13.96 -4.08 -18.27
N CYS A 76 13.92 -3.45 -17.09
CA CYS A 76 14.06 -2.01 -16.92
C CYS A 76 15.40 -1.65 -16.30
N THR A 77 15.86 -0.45 -16.57
CA THR A 77 17.09 0.08 -15.96
C THR A 77 16.75 0.88 -14.71
N LYS A 78 17.20 0.39 -13.55
CA LYS A 78 17.12 1.16 -12.31
C LYS A 78 17.94 2.45 -12.44
N PRO A 79 17.38 3.64 -12.17
CA PRO A 79 18.15 4.89 -12.19
C PRO A 79 19.32 4.86 -11.22
N ALA A 80 20.43 5.53 -11.58
CA ALA A 80 21.58 5.65 -10.70
C ALA A 80 21.24 6.35 -9.36
N ILE A 81 20.24 7.23 -9.39
CA ILE A 81 19.68 7.87 -8.20
C ILE A 81 18.17 7.62 -8.22
N PRO A 82 17.70 6.49 -7.66
CA PRO A 82 16.28 6.18 -7.59
C PRO A 82 15.56 7.11 -6.62
N ILE A 83 14.23 7.02 -6.56
CA ILE A 83 13.46 7.78 -5.57
C ILE A 83 13.91 7.40 -4.15
N PRO A 84 13.94 8.34 -3.20
CA PRO A 84 14.17 8.04 -1.79
C PRO A 84 13.20 6.97 -1.30
N TYR A 85 13.67 6.10 -0.43
CA TYR A 85 12.85 5.05 0.22
C TYR A 85 12.38 3.91 -0.70
N CYS A 86 12.80 3.86 -1.97
CA CYS A 86 12.33 2.85 -2.92
C CYS A 86 12.49 1.41 -2.39
N GLU A 87 13.55 1.13 -1.64
CA GLU A 87 13.89 -0.20 -1.12
C GLU A 87 13.34 -0.47 0.29
N GLU A 88 12.56 0.44 0.84
CA GLU A 88 11.98 0.31 2.18
C GLU A 88 10.62 -0.38 2.16
N CYS A 89 10.32 -1.12 3.23
CA CYS A 89 9.00 -1.71 3.48
C CYS A 89 8.27 -0.83 4.52
N MET A 90 7.31 -0.03 4.06
CA MET A 90 6.54 0.85 4.93
C MET A 90 5.14 0.29 5.16
N THR A 91 4.80 -0.05 6.40
CA THR A 91 3.58 -0.77 6.76
C THR A 91 2.31 -0.11 6.27
N GLY A 92 2.24 1.23 6.28
CA GLY A 92 1.08 1.96 5.79
C GLY A 92 0.80 1.75 4.31
N PHE A 93 1.84 1.81 3.48
CA PHE A 93 1.72 1.54 2.04
C PHE A 93 1.45 0.07 1.76
N GLU A 94 2.10 -0.82 2.51
CA GLU A 94 1.85 -2.26 2.39
C GLU A 94 0.40 -2.61 2.75
N TYR A 95 -0.19 -2.04 3.82
CA TYR A 95 -1.60 -2.26 4.16
C TYR A 95 -2.56 -1.69 3.14
N ALA A 96 -2.27 -0.50 2.59
CA ALA A 96 -3.07 0.07 1.52
C ALA A 96 -3.03 -0.80 0.25
N PHE A 97 -1.85 -1.29 -0.12
CA PHE A 97 -1.67 -2.22 -1.23
C PHE A 97 -2.41 -3.55 -0.98
N ALA A 98 -2.26 -4.13 0.22
CA ALA A 98 -2.98 -5.35 0.59
C ALA A 98 -4.51 -5.17 0.53
N GLY A 99 -5.02 -4.06 1.05
CA GLY A 99 -6.43 -3.73 1.00
C GLY A 99 -6.95 -3.58 -0.42
N LEU A 100 -6.19 -2.94 -1.30
CA LEU A 100 -6.54 -2.82 -2.70
C LEU A 100 -6.53 -4.18 -3.42
N LEU A 101 -5.52 -5.03 -3.18
CA LEU A 101 -5.48 -6.39 -3.70
C LEU A 101 -6.76 -7.17 -3.32
N ILE A 102 -7.15 -7.13 -2.05
CA ILE A 102 -8.34 -7.83 -1.54
C ILE A 102 -9.62 -7.30 -2.20
N SER A 103 -9.76 -5.99 -2.30
CA SER A 103 -10.94 -5.35 -2.91
C SER A 103 -11.04 -5.57 -4.42
N GLU A 104 -9.95 -5.95 -5.07
CA GLU A 104 -9.89 -6.30 -6.51
C GLU A 104 -9.82 -7.81 -6.77
N ASP A 105 -10.28 -8.63 -5.80
CA ASP A 105 -10.36 -10.09 -5.86
C ASP A 105 -9.03 -10.87 -5.81
N PHE A 106 -7.90 -10.20 -5.54
CA PHE A 106 -6.60 -10.84 -5.28
C PHE A 106 -6.42 -11.17 -3.79
N ILE A 107 -7.38 -11.90 -3.21
CA ILE A 107 -7.49 -12.10 -1.76
C ILE A 107 -6.24 -12.77 -1.18
N GLU A 108 -5.76 -13.84 -1.83
CA GLU A 108 -4.59 -14.59 -1.35
C GLU A 108 -3.32 -13.73 -1.33
N ASP A 109 -3.08 -12.94 -2.38
CA ASP A 109 -1.94 -12.05 -2.46
C ASP A 109 -2.04 -10.94 -1.42
N GLY A 110 -3.22 -10.35 -1.22
CA GLY A 110 -3.44 -9.36 -0.18
C GLY A 110 -3.19 -9.92 1.22
N LEU A 111 -3.71 -11.10 1.53
CA LEU A 111 -3.46 -11.80 2.80
C LEU A 111 -1.98 -12.14 3.01
N LYS A 112 -1.27 -12.49 1.93
CA LYS A 112 0.17 -12.74 1.97
C LYS A 112 0.96 -11.49 2.36
N VAL A 113 0.58 -10.32 1.81
CA VAL A 113 1.17 -9.03 2.21
C VAL A 113 0.86 -8.71 3.67
N VAL A 114 -0.40 -8.84 4.10
CA VAL A 114 -0.79 -8.65 5.52
C VAL A 114 0.01 -9.55 6.44
N ARG A 115 0.18 -10.83 6.09
CA ARG A 115 0.95 -11.77 6.87
C ARG A 115 2.42 -11.35 6.98
N ALA A 116 3.03 -10.92 5.88
CA ALA A 116 4.40 -10.43 5.87
C ALA A 116 4.61 -9.25 6.84
N ILE A 117 3.65 -8.32 6.89
CA ILE A 117 3.68 -7.20 7.84
C ILE A 117 3.56 -7.71 9.28
N ARG A 118 2.57 -8.58 9.56
CA ARG A 118 2.32 -9.08 10.92
C ARG A 118 3.47 -9.92 11.46
N ASP A 119 4.12 -10.70 10.62
CA ASP A 119 5.29 -11.50 11.01
C ASP A 119 6.52 -10.62 11.34
N ARG A 120 6.60 -9.40 10.81
CA ARG A 120 7.63 -8.40 11.17
C ARG A 120 7.29 -7.59 12.42
N TYR A 121 6.01 -7.32 12.63
CA TYR A 121 5.48 -6.46 13.72
C TYR A 121 4.53 -7.27 14.61
N ASP A 122 5.02 -8.34 15.18
CA ASP A 122 4.26 -9.34 15.94
C ASP A 122 4.06 -8.97 17.42
N GLY A 123 4.68 -7.87 17.87
CA GLY A 123 4.65 -7.44 19.26
C GLY A 123 5.85 -7.93 20.08
N GLU A 124 6.58 -8.92 19.58
CA GLU A 124 7.82 -9.41 20.19
C GLU A 124 9.05 -8.80 19.50
N LYS A 125 9.12 -8.88 18.18
CA LYS A 125 10.22 -8.29 17.38
C LYS A 125 10.10 -6.79 17.27
N ARG A 126 8.90 -6.29 16.94
CA ARG A 126 8.60 -4.86 16.77
C ARG A 126 7.18 -4.55 17.22
N ASN A 127 6.99 -3.31 17.67
CA ASN A 127 5.67 -2.82 18.06
C ASN A 127 4.73 -2.72 16.84
N PRO A 128 3.57 -3.41 16.84
CA PRO A 128 2.64 -3.42 15.72
C PRO A 128 1.92 -2.09 15.46
N TRP A 129 1.98 -1.15 16.40
CA TRP A 129 1.30 0.13 16.34
C TRP A 129 2.21 1.31 16.07
N ASN A 130 3.50 1.06 16.00
CA ASN A 130 4.51 2.09 15.87
C ASN A 130 5.53 1.72 14.79
N GLU A 131 5.44 2.38 13.64
CA GLU A 131 6.44 2.27 12.62
C GLU A 131 7.69 3.08 12.99
N ILE A 132 8.87 2.47 12.87
CA ILE A 132 10.13 3.07 13.32
C ILE A 132 10.65 4.19 12.40
N GLU A 133 9.94 4.51 11.32
CA GLU A 133 10.36 5.47 10.30
C GLU A 133 10.64 6.85 10.85
N CYS A 134 9.75 7.38 11.67
CA CYS A 134 9.81 8.75 12.19
C CYS A 134 9.94 8.81 13.72
N GLY A 135 10.52 7.80 14.32
CA GLY A 135 10.67 7.71 15.79
C GLY A 135 9.45 7.09 16.47
N SER A 136 9.22 7.47 17.71
CA SER A 136 8.13 6.88 18.52
C SER A 136 6.76 7.42 18.11
N ASN A 137 5.74 6.57 18.17
CA ASN A 137 4.32 6.92 17.96
C ASN A 137 3.94 7.32 16.53
N TYR A 138 4.67 6.85 15.53
CA TYR A 138 4.29 7.06 14.14
C TYR A 138 3.28 5.99 13.69
N ALA A 139 2.01 6.39 13.63
CA ALA A 139 0.87 5.49 13.51
C ALA A 139 0.46 5.17 12.06
N ARG A 140 1.37 5.11 11.10
CA ARG A 140 1.09 4.72 9.72
C ARG A 140 0.42 3.34 9.61
N PRO A 141 0.68 2.35 10.50
CA PRO A 141 -0.04 1.07 10.53
C PRO A 141 -1.56 1.19 10.69
N MET A 142 -2.08 2.37 11.04
CA MET A 142 -3.54 2.62 11.06
C MET A 142 -4.22 2.33 9.71
N ALA A 143 -3.50 2.33 8.59
CA ALA A 143 -4.03 1.89 7.29
C ALA A 143 -4.60 0.46 7.33
N SER A 144 -4.18 -0.37 8.30
CA SER A 144 -4.74 -1.71 8.55
C SER A 144 -6.23 -1.72 8.89
N PHE A 145 -6.77 -0.63 9.46
CA PHE A 145 -8.20 -0.52 9.78
C PHE A 145 -9.09 -0.58 8.52
N ALA A 146 -8.56 -0.23 7.35
CA ALA A 146 -9.28 -0.36 6.09
C ALA A 146 -9.63 -1.80 5.72
N LEU A 147 -8.94 -2.79 6.29
CA LEU A 147 -9.26 -4.21 6.08
C LEU A 147 -10.62 -4.59 6.69
N LEU A 148 -11.07 -3.91 7.74
CA LEU A 148 -12.36 -4.19 8.37
C LEU A 148 -13.55 -3.93 7.43
N PRO A 149 -13.72 -2.73 6.82
CA PRO A 149 -14.78 -2.51 5.86
C PRO A 149 -14.63 -3.38 4.61
N ILE A 150 -13.41 -3.63 4.14
CA ILE A 150 -13.19 -4.47 2.95
C ILE A 150 -13.69 -5.90 3.19
N PHE A 151 -13.37 -6.54 4.32
CA PHE A 151 -13.82 -7.90 4.61
C PHE A 151 -15.27 -8.00 5.07
N SER A 152 -15.80 -6.97 5.72
CA SER A 152 -17.19 -6.98 6.18
C SER A 152 -18.20 -6.66 5.08
N GLY A 153 -17.73 -6.17 3.92
CA GLY A 153 -18.61 -5.66 2.88
C GLY A 153 -19.33 -4.37 3.30
N PHE A 154 -18.80 -3.66 4.28
CA PHE A 154 -19.38 -2.38 4.72
C PHE A 154 -19.24 -1.35 3.61
N GLU A 155 -20.37 -0.82 3.17
CA GLU A 155 -20.43 0.29 2.22
C GLU A 155 -20.67 1.60 2.98
N PHE A 156 -19.86 2.60 2.66
CA PHE A 156 -20.02 3.92 3.23
C PHE A 156 -21.07 4.70 2.41
N ASP A 157 -22.29 4.76 2.94
CA ASP A 157 -23.35 5.58 2.33
C ASP A 157 -23.17 7.03 2.76
N VAL A 158 -22.51 7.82 1.92
CA VAL A 158 -22.49 9.28 2.09
C VAL A 158 -23.86 9.79 1.64
N PRO A 159 -24.67 10.37 2.54
CA PRO A 159 -25.92 11.02 2.11
C PRO A 159 -25.59 11.99 0.99
N HIS A 160 -26.25 11.84 -0.15
CA HIS A 160 -26.17 12.81 -1.24
C HIS A 160 -26.67 14.14 -0.70
N ILE A 161 -25.76 15.02 -0.31
CA ILE A 161 -26.05 16.42 -0.04
C ILE A 161 -26.42 16.99 -1.42
N ASN A 162 -27.71 17.00 -1.72
CA ASN A 162 -28.18 17.67 -2.91
C ASN A 162 -27.77 19.13 -2.80
N ALA A 163 -26.98 19.61 -3.74
CA ALA A 163 -26.51 21.00 -3.80
C ALA A 163 -27.71 22.01 -3.83
N SER A 164 -28.92 21.52 -4.11
CA SER A 164 -30.17 22.28 -4.02
C SER A 164 -30.65 22.55 -2.59
N GLN A 165 -30.06 21.90 -1.56
CA GLN A 165 -30.39 22.16 -0.16
C GLN A 165 -29.45 23.16 0.53
N THR A 166 -28.39 23.57 -0.13
CA THR A 166 -27.61 24.74 0.28
C THR A 166 -28.20 26.00 -0.37
N ASP A 167 -29.40 26.39 0.06
CA ASP A 167 -29.89 27.72 -0.25
C ASP A 167 -29.19 28.71 0.71
N PRO A 168 -28.24 29.52 0.23
CA PRO A 168 -27.57 30.50 1.06
C PRO A 168 -28.39 31.75 1.35
N ALA A 169 -29.67 31.76 0.99
CA ALA A 169 -30.56 32.93 1.12
C ALA A 169 -31.38 32.92 2.42
N GLY A 170 -30.97 32.14 3.43
CA GLY A 170 -31.63 32.04 4.72
C GLY A 170 -31.00 32.84 5.86
N ILE A 171 -30.21 33.93 5.55
CA ILE A 171 -29.74 34.89 6.56
C ILE A 171 -29.98 36.29 6.05
#